data_66b41c75c8a8dc957a4aa380b4228022
#
_entry.id   66b41c75c8a8dc957a4aa380b4228022
#
_cell.length_a   1.000
_cell.length_b   1.000
_cell.length_c   1.000
_cell.angle_alpha   90.00
_cell.angle_beta   90.00
_cell.angle_gamma   90.00
#
_symmetry.space_group_name_H-M   'P 1'
#
loop_
_entity.id
_entity.type
_entity.pdbx_description
1 polymer ?
#
loop_
_entity_poly.entity_id
_entity_poly.type
_entity_poly.pdbx_seq_one_letter_code
_entity_poly.pdbx_strand_id
1 'polypeptide(L)'
;MKKLFVRMVKCGALLALTVWLTALTAVAAEPATAAATNASAVILDLPMVLRLAGAQNLEVQIATEKLAEARANHEGALLQFFPWLAPGVTYRRHEGRIQDVGGAIFDANKQQYTAGGSVAAQVELGEAFFKARAAKQLVAAADRGVESQRQESLLAAAGGYFDLLKAQAATGVAREAVRIAQDYADQVRRAVEAGVAFKGDALRATVQAERNQIALRQAEEQQAAAAARLAQVLHLDATLAWSGRDAELVPLELVGTNAALAELVGQARAQRPELQQNAALVRAARSGRDGATYGPLVPALGAQVFWGGLGGGKNGSARGFAETEDYFLGLTWRIGPGGLLDRSRIAAGDARLQGARLTAEKAHDEVVRQVVETLNRMRSLADQVGTAKRALATAEESLKLARERKEFAVGIVLENIQAEQELTRARQDFLATIGEFNKAQYAVLRATGALRCPAPTGN
;
A
#
# COMPACT_ATOMS: atom_id res chain seq x y z
N MET A 1 -20.97 15.20 51.81
CA MET A 1 -20.44 15.40 50.41
C MET A 1 -19.58 16.64 50.22
N LYS A 2 -19.70 17.72 51.02
CA LYS A 2 -18.83 18.94 50.90
C LYS A 2 -17.35 18.72 51.14
N LYS A 3 -16.88 17.73 51.89
CA LYS A 3 -15.46 17.49 52.21
C LYS A 3 -14.71 16.65 51.13
N LEU A 4 -15.42 15.99 50.21
CA LEU A 4 -14.79 15.17 49.16
C LEU A 4 -14.46 16.02 47.92
N PHE A 5 -15.25 17.04 47.63
CA PHE A 5 -15.08 17.94 46.49
C PHE A 5 -13.87 18.87 46.60
N VAL A 6 -13.57 19.38 47.79
CA VAL A 6 -12.42 20.24 48.08
C VAL A 6 -11.08 19.48 48.00
N ARG A 7 -11.08 18.16 48.21
CA ARG A 7 -9.89 17.32 48.08
C ARG A 7 -9.54 16.97 46.63
N MET A 8 -10.52 16.84 45.73
CA MET A 8 -10.27 16.58 44.30
C MET A 8 -9.72 17.79 43.54
N VAL A 9 -10.12 19.02 43.90
CA VAL A 9 -9.61 20.22 43.24
C VAL A 9 -8.16 20.56 43.64
N LYS A 10 -7.72 20.15 44.85
CA LYS A 10 -6.30 20.34 45.28
C LYS A 10 -5.33 19.29 44.73
N CYS A 11 -5.79 18.10 44.34
CA CYS A 11 -4.93 17.10 43.68
C CYS A 11 -4.75 17.33 42.18
N GLY A 12 -5.69 17.98 41.48
CA GLY A 12 -5.59 18.24 40.04
C GLY A 12 -4.60 19.35 39.67
N ALA A 13 -4.33 20.29 40.61
CA ALA A 13 -3.41 21.41 40.33
C ALA A 13 -1.92 21.08 40.57
N LEU A 14 -1.59 20.00 41.26
CA LEU A 14 -0.19 19.59 41.50
C LEU A 14 0.35 18.60 40.47
N LEU A 15 -0.47 17.97 39.68
CA LEU A 15 -0.04 17.01 38.64
C LEU A 15 0.29 17.67 37.26
N ALA A 16 -0.06 18.91 37.07
CA ALA A 16 0.23 19.64 35.83
C ALA A 16 1.59 20.34 35.80
N LEU A 17 2.36 20.39 36.89
CA LEU A 17 3.63 21.11 37.01
C LEU A 17 4.87 20.21 37.03
N THR A 18 4.75 18.90 36.99
CA THR A 18 5.89 17.97 37.07
C THR A 18 6.26 17.29 35.76
N VAL A 19 5.61 17.61 34.63
CA VAL A 19 5.89 16.97 33.31
C VAL A 19 6.85 17.80 32.44
N TRP A 20 7.32 18.97 32.89
CA TRP A 20 8.13 19.89 32.05
C TRP A 20 9.62 19.98 32.39
N LEU A 21 10.20 19.04 33.16
CA LEU A 21 11.63 19.16 33.51
C LEU A 21 12.46 17.87 33.38
N THR A 22 12.16 16.99 32.39
CA THR A 22 13.04 15.86 32.07
C THR A 22 13.18 15.66 30.55
N ALA A 23 13.82 16.61 29.89
CA ALA A 23 14.29 16.38 28.52
C ALA A 23 15.48 17.32 28.22
N LEU A 24 16.68 16.98 28.69
CA LEU A 24 17.96 17.37 28.07
C LEU A 24 19.09 16.53 28.64
N THR A 25 19.22 15.29 28.22
CA THR A 25 20.52 14.62 28.15
C THR A 25 20.69 14.14 26.73
N ALA A 26 21.30 14.98 25.91
CA ALA A 26 21.81 14.60 24.60
C ALA A 26 23.01 13.66 24.84
N VAL A 27 22.80 12.37 24.65
CA VAL A 27 23.89 11.41 24.46
C VAL A 27 24.46 11.65 23.08
N ALA A 28 25.65 12.18 23.01
CA ALA A 28 26.45 12.24 21.80
C ALA A 28 26.72 10.78 21.36
N ALA A 29 26.10 10.35 20.26
CA ALA A 29 26.46 9.12 19.60
C ALA A 29 27.79 9.34 18.89
N GLU A 30 28.82 8.62 19.33
CA GLU A 30 30.08 8.49 18.59
C GLU A 30 29.79 7.93 17.19
N PRO A 31 30.45 8.44 16.14
CA PRO A 31 30.31 7.84 14.82
C PRO A 31 30.97 6.45 14.86
N ALA A 32 30.13 5.42 14.78
CA ALA A 32 30.57 4.08 14.55
C ALA A 32 31.37 4.05 13.23
N THR A 33 32.68 3.88 13.34
CA THR A 33 33.56 3.58 12.23
C THR A 33 33.01 2.35 11.51
N ALA A 34 32.51 2.54 10.30
CA ALA A 34 32.08 1.47 9.41
C ALA A 34 33.30 0.61 9.07
N ALA A 35 33.50 -0.45 9.86
CA ALA A 35 34.32 -1.56 9.43
C ALA A 35 33.62 -2.16 8.20
N ALA A 36 34.30 -2.15 7.06
CA ALA A 36 33.91 -2.88 5.87
C ALA A 36 33.97 -4.39 6.19
N THR A 37 32.94 -4.88 6.82
CA THR A 37 32.71 -6.31 6.98
C THR A 37 32.43 -6.86 5.60
N ASN A 38 33.18 -7.86 5.20
CA ASN A 38 32.82 -8.75 4.10
C ASN A 38 31.44 -9.36 4.42
N ALA A 39 30.37 -8.65 4.08
CA ALA A 39 29.03 -9.09 4.33
C ALA A 39 28.77 -10.30 3.42
N SER A 40 28.79 -11.50 3.99
CA SER A 40 28.27 -12.68 3.31
C SER A 40 26.86 -12.33 2.81
N ALA A 41 26.62 -12.57 1.51
CA ALA A 41 25.34 -12.26 0.89
C ALA A 41 24.21 -12.95 1.68
N VAL A 42 23.20 -12.17 2.06
CA VAL A 42 22.00 -12.71 2.75
C VAL A 42 21.14 -13.42 1.71
N ILE A 43 20.88 -14.71 1.97
CA ILE A 43 20.17 -15.56 1.01
C ILE A 43 18.66 -15.44 1.25
N LEU A 44 17.94 -15.08 0.19
CA LEU A 44 16.48 -15.02 0.16
C LEU A 44 15.91 -16.23 -0.59
N ASP A 45 14.81 -16.81 -0.09
CA ASP A 45 13.98 -17.74 -0.84
C ASP A 45 12.61 -17.14 -1.14
N LEU A 46 11.93 -17.64 -2.15
CA LEU A 46 10.64 -17.11 -2.60
C LEU A 46 9.57 -17.13 -1.50
N PRO A 47 9.39 -18.20 -0.70
CA PRO A 47 8.45 -18.19 0.42
C PRO A 47 8.77 -17.11 1.47
N MET A 48 10.04 -16.87 1.76
CA MET A 48 10.47 -15.82 2.69
C MET A 48 10.16 -14.42 2.13
N VAL A 49 10.47 -14.20 0.85
CA VAL A 49 10.17 -12.94 0.13
C VAL A 49 8.68 -12.62 0.17
N LEU A 50 7.82 -13.61 -0.12
CA LEU A 50 6.37 -13.43 -0.07
C LEU A 50 5.86 -13.16 1.35
N ARG A 51 6.41 -13.82 2.38
CA ARG A 51 6.05 -13.53 3.78
C ARG A 51 6.43 -12.12 4.20
N LEU A 52 7.64 -11.68 3.87
CA LEU A 52 8.12 -10.32 4.17
C LEU A 52 7.25 -9.27 3.46
N ALA A 53 6.94 -9.46 2.18
CA ALA A 53 6.09 -8.57 1.43
C ALA A 53 4.67 -8.45 2.01
N GLY A 54 4.12 -9.56 2.51
CA GLY A 54 2.78 -9.56 3.13
C GLY A 54 2.73 -8.91 4.51
N ALA A 55 3.86 -8.85 5.25
CA ALA A 55 3.93 -8.41 6.63
C ALA A 55 4.62 -7.05 6.82
N GLN A 56 5.69 -6.76 6.10
CA GLN A 56 6.57 -5.61 6.34
C GLN A 56 6.48 -4.52 5.27
N ASN A 57 5.81 -4.77 4.14
CA ASN A 57 5.69 -3.78 3.08
C ASN A 57 4.95 -2.53 3.56
N LEU A 58 5.54 -1.35 3.32
CA LEU A 58 5.00 -0.07 3.78
C LEU A 58 3.63 0.26 3.18
N GLU A 59 3.36 -0.13 1.94
CA GLU A 59 2.08 0.09 1.31
C GLU A 59 0.95 -0.69 2.01
N VAL A 60 1.25 -1.90 2.50
CA VAL A 60 0.30 -2.70 3.31
C VAL A 60 0.07 -2.04 4.67
N GLN A 61 1.13 -1.49 5.29
CA GLN A 61 1.01 -0.76 6.55
C GLN A 61 0.18 0.52 6.37
N ILE A 62 0.44 1.32 5.33
CA ILE A 62 -0.36 2.50 4.98
C ILE A 62 -1.84 2.12 4.77
N ALA A 63 -2.12 1.03 4.07
CA ALA A 63 -3.49 0.56 3.89
C ALA A 63 -4.14 0.13 5.22
N THR A 64 -3.37 -0.44 6.15
CA THR A 64 -3.83 -0.81 7.49
C THR A 64 -4.15 0.42 8.34
N GLU A 65 -3.34 1.48 8.26
CA GLU A 65 -3.65 2.75 8.92
C GLU A 65 -4.91 3.43 8.35
N LYS A 66 -5.14 3.36 7.05
CA LYS A 66 -6.41 3.80 6.43
C LYS A 66 -7.61 2.99 6.95
N LEU A 67 -7.44 1.71 7.24
CA LEU A 67 -8.47 0.90 7.89
C LEU A 67 -8.69 1.35 9.34
N ALA A 68 -7.63 1.65 10.09
CA ALA A 68 -7.72 2.19 11.45
C ALA A 68 -8.44 3.55 11.46
N GLU A 69 -8.12 4.44 10.53
CA GLU A 69 -8.82 5.71 10.33
C GLU A 69 -10.32 5.49 10.04
N ALA A 70 -10.67 4.57 9.13
CA ALA A 70 -12.06 4.26 8.82
C ALA A 70 -12.82 3.73 10.04
N ARG A 71 -12.19 2.92 10.90
CA ARG A 71 -12.75 2.43 12.16
C ARG A 71 -12.99 3.56 13.14
N ALA A 72 -12.00 4.45 13.34
CA ALA A 72 -12.15 5.62 14.20
C ALA A 72 -13.27 6.55 13.72
N ASN A 73 -13.39 6.76 12.41
CA ASN A 73 -14.49 7.54 11.82
C ASN A 73 -15.85 6.88 12.03
N HIS A 74 -15.94 5.55 12.00
CA HIS A 74 -17.18 4.84 12.35
C HIS A 74 -17.53 4.98 13.83
N GLU A 75 -16.56 4.83 14.74
CA GLU A 75 -16.74 5.07 16.17
C GLU A 75 -17.17 6.52 16.44
N GLY A 76 -16.53 7.50 15.80
CA GLY A 76 -16.92 8.90 15.87
C GLY A 76 -18.35 9.15 15.40
N ALA A 77 -18.80 8.41 14.37
CA ALA A 77 -20.20 8.49 13.93
C ALA A 77 -21.17 7.90 14.96
N LEU A 78 -20.78 6.86 15.69
CA LEU A 78 -21.58 6.30 16.79
C LEU A 78 -21.58 7.21 18.02
N LEU A 79 -20.47 7.89 18.32
CA LEU A 79 -20.37 8.82 19.44
C LEU A 79 -21.29 10.04 19.28
N GLN A 80 -21.76 10.35 18.07
CA GLN A 80 -22.76 11.41 17.84
C GLN A 80 -24.12 11.15 18.52
N PHE A 81 -24.39 9.91 18.94
CA PHE A 81 -25.61 9.57 19.71
C PHE A 81 -25.46 9.81 21.21
N PHE A 82 -24.27 10.11 21.70
CA PHE A 82 -24.01 10.28 23.13
C PHE A 82 -24.00 11.76 23.52
N PRO A 83 -24.45 12.09 24.72
CA PRO A 83 -24.37 13.44 25.24
C PRO A 83 -22.89 13.83 25.52
N TRP A 84 -22.62 15.13 25.47
CA TRP A 84 -21.35 15.67 25.91
C TRP A 84 -21.48 16.50 27.18
N LEU A 85 -20.41 16.58 27.95
CA LEU A 85 -20.28 17.38 29.14
C LEU A 85 -19.56 18.67 28.82
N ALA A 86 -20.15 19.81 29.15
CA ALA A 86 -19.58 21.12 28.93
C ALA A 86 -19.53 21.92 30.27
N PRO A 87 -18.44 21.74 31.07
CA PRO A 87 -18.21 22.61 32.22
C PRO A 87 -17.86 24.02 31.73
N GLY A 88 -18.34 25.04 32.39
CA GLY A 88 -18.10 26.39 31.96
C GLY A 88 -18.40 27.48 32.95
N VAL A 89 -17.82 28.64 32.75
CA VAL A 89 -18.14 29.87 33.46
C VAL A 89 -18.49 30.93 32.42
N THR A 90 -19.62 31.61 32.60
CA THR A 90 -20.00 32.67 31.69
C THR A 90 -20.21 33.97 32.45
N TYR A 91 -19.81 35.06 31.86
CA TYR A 91 -20.11 36.41 32.33
C TYR A 91 -20.73 37.17 31.17
N ARG A 92 -21.90 37.79 31.44
CA ARG A 92 -22.64 38.61 30.52
C ARG A 92 -22.98 39.95 31.18
N ARG A 93 -22.67 41.04 30.54
CA ARG A 93 -23.08 42.41 30.95
C ARG A 93 -23.86 43.06 29.83
N HIS A 94 -24.93 43.71 30.20
CA HIS A 94 -25.66 44.57 29.29
C HIS A 94 -25.80 45.94 29.94
N GLU A 95 -25.52 47.01 29.19
CA GLU A 95 -25.63 48.40 29.57
C GLU A 95 -26.23 49.17 28.38
N GLY A 96 -27.35 49.83 28.59
CA GLY A 96 -28.08 50.55 27.57
C GLY A 96 -29.57 50.18 27.52
N ARG A 97 -30.23 50.52 26.42
CA ARG A 97 -31.69 50.37 26.29
C ARG A 97 -32.07 48.91 26.08
N ILE A 98 -33.10 48.46 26.81
CA ILE A 98 -33.80 47.22 26.59
C ILE A 98 -35.29 47.47 26.47
N GLN A 99 -35.99 46.58 25.78
CA GLN A 99 -37.42 46.55 25.71
C GLN A 99 -37.97 45.47 26.67
N ASP A 100 -38.95 45.80 27.46
CA ASP A 100 -39.65 44.80 28.29
C ASP A 100 -40.74 44.05 27.50
N VAL A 101 -41.39 43.10 28.13
CA VAL A 101 -42.48 42.30 27.54
C VAL A 101 -43.69 43.15 27.17
N GLY A 102 -43.92 44.27 27.86
CA GLY A 102 -45.01 45.21 27.59
C GLY A 102 -44.71 46.19 26.50
N GLY A 103 -43.47 46.15 25.90
CA GLY A 103 -43.05 47.05 24.82
C GLY A 103 -42.39 48.33 25.29
N ALA A 104 -42.30 48.62 26.58
CA ALA A 104 -41.63 49.80 27.11
C ALA A 104 -40.12 49.73 26.95
N ILE A 105 -39.48 50.81 26.50
CA ILE A 105 -38.02 50.93 26.34
C ILE A 105 -37.47 51.74 27.49
N PHE A 106 -36.48 51.16 28.19
CA PHE A 106 -35.79 51.79 29.31
C PHE A 106 -34.31 51.44 29.37
N ASP A 107 -33.52 52.27 30.02
CA ASP A 107 -32.12 51.99 30.24
C ASP A 107 -31.92 50.94 31.34
N ALA A 108 -31.20 49.91 31.00
CA ALA A 108 -30.88 48.81 31.93
C ALA A 108 -29.38 48.62 32.02
N ASN A 109 -28.89 48.46 33.23
CA ASN A 109 -27.53 48.03 33.52
C ASN A 109 -27.63 46.75 34.34
N LYS A 110 -27.37 45.59 33.67
CA LYS A 110 -27.48 44.28 34.27
C LYS A 110 -26.25 43.43 33.99
N GLN A 111 -25.89 42.64 34.94
CA GLN A 111 -24.82 41.65 34.78
C GLN A 111 -25.31 40.30 35.26
N GLN A 112 -24.77 39.27 34.63
CA GLN A 112 -25.07 37.87 34.97
C GLN A 112 -23.80 37.11 34.89
N TYR A 113 -23.55 36.25 35.83
CA TYR A 113 -22.50 35.29 35.81
C TYR A 113 -23.02 33.91 36.19
N THR A 114 -22.59 32.90 35.44
CA THR A 114 -22.93 31.52 35.75
C THR A 114 -21.67 30.69 35.85
N ALA A 115 -21.64 29.75 36.76
CA ALA A 115 -20.59 28.75 36.88
C ALA A 115 -21.21 27.41 37.14
N GLY A 116 -20.88 26.43 36.32
CA GLY A 116 -21.48 25.09 36.44
C GLY A 116 -21.07 24.17 35.31
N GLY A 117 -21.79 23.06 35.17
CA GLY A 117 -21.64 22.12 34.10
C GLY A 117 -22.96 21.89 33.37
N SER A 118 -22.92 21.70 32.07
CA SER A 118 -24.08 21.21 31.33
C SER A 118 -23.77 19.86 30.72
N VAL A 119 -24.77 18.96 30.75
CA VAL A 119 -24.83 17.77 29.94
C VAL A 119 -25.77 18.06 28.80
N ALA A 120 -25.29 18.01 27.58
CA ALA A 120 -26.05 18.31 26.38
C ALA A 120 -26.06 17.15 25.40
N ALA A 121 -27.17 16.92 24.74
CA ALA A 121 -27.27 16.04 23.59
C ALA A 121 -28.04 16.76 22.49
N GLN A 122 -27.42 16.89 21.33
CA GLN A 122 -28.10 17.39 20.14
C GLN A 122 -27.81 16.44 18.99
N VAL A 123 -28.79 15.62 18.64
CA VAL A 123 -28.61 14.54 17.68
C VAL A 123 -29.67 14.62 16.59
N GLU A 124 -29.23 14.74 15.36
CA GLU A 124 -30.08 14.48 14.19
C GLU A 124 -30.18 12.96 13.99
N LEU A 125 -31.09 12.32 14.73
CA LEU A 125 -31.14 10.86 14.86
C LEU A 125 -31.19 10.13 13.53
N GLY A 126 -31.97 10.61 12.55
CA GLY A 126 -32.06 10.00 11.23
C GLY A 126 -30.74 10.13 10.44
N GLU A 127 -30.12 11.31 10.45
CA GLU A 127 -28.86 11.53 9.76
C GLU A 127 -27.72 10.75 10.40
N ALA A 128 -27.62 10.79 11.72
CA ALA A 128 -26.60 10.05 12.49
C ALA A 128 -26.69 8.54 12.23
N PHE A 129 -27.90 7.97 12.15
CA PHE A 129 -28.10 6.55 11.81
C PHE A 129 -27.53 6.19 10.44
N PHE A 130 -27.90 6.94 9.39
CA PHE A 130 -27.42 6.64 8.05
C PHE A 130 -25.92 6.95 7.88
N LYS A 131 -25.41 7.96 8.59
CA LYS A 131 -23.98 8.29 8.62
C LYS A 131 -23.16 7.17 9.26
N ALA A 132 -23.61 6.65 10.41
CA ALA A 132 -22.97 5.49 11.05
C ALA A 132 -23.02 4.24 10.15
N ARG A 133 -24.15 4.00 9.48
CA ARG A 133 -24.30 2.91 8.52
C ARG A 133 -23.39 3.07 7.31
N ALA A 134 -23.22 4.26 6.77
CA ALA A 134 -22.29 4.56 5.68
C ALA A 134 -20.85 4.33 6.14
N ALA A 135 -20.46 4.87 7.31
CA ALA A 135 -19.15 4.67 7.89
C ALA A 135 -18.80 3.19 8.10
N LYS A 136 -19.74 2.36 8.55
CA LYS A 136 -19.57 0.91 8.64
C LYS A 136 -19.24 0.27 7.29
N GLN A 137 -19.86 0.72 6.20
CA GLN A 137 -19.52 0.22 4.86
C GLN A 137 -18.16 0.72 4.38
N LEU A 138 -17.74 1.92 4.78
CA LEU A 138 -16.38 2.42 4.50
C LEU A 138 -15.30 1.60 5.22
N VAL A 139 -15.57 1.15 6.46
CA VAL A 139 -14.68 0.19 7.14
C VAL A 139 -14.55 -1.10 6.33
N ALA A 140 -15.68 -1.65 5.85
CA ALA A 140 -15.64 -2.86 5.01
C ALA A 140 -14.91 -2.63 3.68
N ALA A 141 -15.00 -1.44 3.09
CA ALA A 141 -14.25 -1.08 1.88
C ALA A 141 -12.75 -0.97 2.18
N ALA A 142 -12.35 -0.34 3.27
CA ALA A 142 -10.95 -0.21 3.69
C ALA A 142 -10.32 -1.58 4.00
N ASP A 143 -11.06 -2.49 4.65
CA ASP A 143 -10.61 -3.86 4.91
C ASP A 143 -10.28 -4.62 3.62
N ARG A 144 -11.15 -4.52 2.59
CA ARG A 144 -10.87 -5.09 1.27
C ARG A 144 -9.73 -4.37 0.54
N GLY A 145 -9.55 -3.08 0.80
CA GLY A 145 -8.41 -2.30 0.32
C GLY A 145 -7.07 -2.80 0.85
N VAL A 146 -6.99 -3.18 2.13
CA VAL A 146 -5.80 -3.82 2.72
C VAL A 146 -5.46 -5.12 2.00
N GLU A 147 -6.46 -5.98 1.74
CA GLU A 147 -6.23 -7.24 1.05
C GLU A 147 -5.80 -7.04 -0.41
N SER A 148 -6.39 -6.06 -1.11
CA SER A 148 -5.96 -5.68 -2.45
C SER A 148 -4.50 -5.24 -2.48
N GLN A 149 -4.11 -4.37 -1.53
CA GLN A 149 -2.73 -3.88 -1.43
C GLN A 149 -1.75 -5.00 -1.05
N ARG A 150 -2.17 -5.94 -0.19
CA ARG A 150 -1.37 -7.12 0.13
C ARG A 150 -1.08 -7.97 -1.10
N GLN A 151 -2.08 -8.26 -1.92
CA GLN A 151 -1.90 -9.03 -3.16
C GLN A 151 -1.00 -8.31 -4.16
N GLU A 152 -1.10 -6.97 -4.25
CA GLU A 152 -0.21 -6.17 -5.11
C GLU A 152 1.24 -6.23 -4.62
N SER A 153 1.45 -6.11 -3.31
CA SER A 153 2.76 -6.24 -2.68
C SER A 153 3.39 -7.62 -2.90
N LEU A 154 2.58 -8.70 -2.80
CA LEU A 154 3.03 -10.06 -3.11
C LEU A 154 3.45 -10.21 -4.57
N LEU A 155 2.68 -9.65 -5.51
CA LEU A 155 3.02 -9.67 -6.93
C LEU A 155 4.32 -8.91 -7.21
N ALA A 156 4.47 -7.71 -6.66
CA ALA A 156 5.68 -6.90 -6.80
C ALA A 156 6.91 -7.61 -6.24
N ALA A 157 6.78 -8.26 -5.09
CA ALA A 157 7.86 -9.00 -4.45
C ALA A 157 8.25 -10.27 -5.24
N ALA A 158 7.27 -11.04 -5.73
CA ALA A 158 7.53 -12.17 -6.61
C ALA A 158 8.25 -11.72 -7.90
N GLY A 159 7.77 -10.63 -8.51
CA GLY A 159 8.41 -10.04 -9.68
C GLY A 159 9.85 -9.63 -9.42
N GLY A 160 10.11 -8.91 -8.33
CA GLY A 160 11.45 -8.49 -7.92
C GLY A 160 12.39 -9.66 -7.62
N TYR A 161 11.86 -10.74 -7.03
CA TYR A 161 12.63 -11.96 -6.78
C TYR A 161 13.08 -12.65 -8.08
N PHE A 162 12.17 -12.81 -9.04
CA PHE A 162 12.55 -13.37 -10.35
C PHE A 162 13.46 -12.47 -11.16
N ASP A 163 13.36 -11.14 -11.01
CA ASP A 163 14.31 -10.22 -11.60
C ASP A 163 15.71 -10.35 -10.99
N LEU A 164 15.80 -10.58 -9.68
CA LEU A 164 17.07 -10.86 -9.01
C LEU A 164 17.67 -12.19 -9.49
N LEU A 165 16.88 -13.28 -9.53
CA LEU A 165 17.36 -14.58 -10.01
C LEU A 165 17.81 -14.51 -11.46
N LYS A 166 17.07 -13.84 -12.33
CA LYS A 166 17.44 -13.60 -13.73
C LYS A 166 18.78 -12.86 -13.84
N ALA A 167 18.97 -11.80 -13.05
CA ALA A 167 20.20 -11.02 -13.05
C ALA A 167 21.40 -11.83 -12.53
N GLN A 168 21.21 -12.65 -11.49
CA GLN A 168 22.22 -13.57 -10.99
C GLN A 168 22.64 -14.60 -12.05
N ALA A 169 21.67 -15.23 -12.69
CA ALA A 169 21.92 -16.20 -13.75
C ALA A 169 22.65 -15.53 -14.95
N ALA A 170 22.25 -14.33 -15.35
CA ALA A 170 22.91 -13.57 -16.40
C ALA A 170 24.37 -13.22 -16.05
N THR A 171 24.63 -12.86 -14.78
CA THR A 171 26.01 -12.63 -14.29
C THR A 171 26.84 -13.93 -14.36
N GLY A 172 26.24 -15.08 -14.04
CA GLY A 172 26.90 -16.39 -14.19
C GLY A 172 27.27 -16.67 -15.66
N VAL A 173 26.34 -16.46 -16.58
CA VAL A 173 26.56 -16.62 -18.02
C VAL A 173 27.66 -15.66 -18.51
N ALA A 174 27.63 -14.39 -18.10
CA ALA A 174 28.64 -13.40 -18.50
C ALA A 174 30.03 -13.77 -17.96
N ARG A 175 30.15 -14.27 -16.75
CA ARG A 175 31.43 -14.71 -16.15
C ARG A 175 32.01 -15.88 -16.89
N GLU A 176 31.17 -16.86 -17.26
CA GLU A 176 31.63 -17.98 -18.07
C GLU A 176 32.05 -17.56 -19.47
N ALA A 177 31.29 -16.61 -20.09
CA ALA A 177 31.66 -16.06 -21.39
C ALA A 177 33.04 -15.33 -21.36
N VAL A 178 33.35 -14.60 -20.28
CA VAL A 178 34.64 -13.97 -20.06
C VAL A 178 35.74 -15.03 -20.00
N ARG A 179 35.53 -16.07 -19.16
CA ARG A 179 36.51 -17.15 -19.00
C ARG A 179 36.83 -17.83 -20.34
N ILE A 180 35.79 -18.22 -21.08
CA ILE A 180 35.96 -18.89 -22.38
C ILE A 180 36.68 -17.98 -23.38
N ALA A 181 36.29 -16.71 -23.46
CA ALA A 181 36.89 -15.77 -24.41
C ALA A 181 38.38 -15.45 -24.10
N GLN A 182 38.73 -15.36 -22.81
CA GLN A 182 40.11 -15.17 -22.37
C GLN A 182 40.97 -16.40 -22.70
N ASP A 183 40.49 -17.60 -22.33
CA ASP A 183 41.16 -18.85 -22.65
C ASP A 183 41.40 -18.97 -24.18
N TYR A 184 40.40 -18.59 -24.98
CA TYR A 184 40.49 -18.60 -26.44
C TYR A 184 41.45 -17.57 -26.97
N ALA A 185 41.45 -16.33 -26.47
CA ALA A 185 42.41 -15.28 -26.88
C ALA A 185 43.85 -15.71 -26.60
N ASP A 186 44.11 -16.35 -25.46
CA ASP A 186 45.43 -16.87 -25.10
C ASP A 186 45.86 -18.04 -26.00
N GLN A 187 44.92 -18.91 -26.39
CA GLN A 187 45.23 -19.99 -27.37
C GLN A 187 45.60 -19.42 -28.72
N VAL A 188 44.82 -18.44 -29.25
CA VAL A 188 45.12 -17.85 -30.56
C VAL A 188 46.46 -17.05 -30.54
N ARG A 189 46.76 -16.35 -29.42
CA ARG A 189 48.00 -15.63 -29.24
C ARG A 189 49.22 -16.59 -29.33
N ARG A 190 49.16 -17.72 -28.61
CA ARG A 190 50.21 -18.77 -28.69
C ARG A 190 50.37 -19.33 -30.11
N ALA A 191 49.26 -19.51 -30.83
CA ALA A 191 49.29 -19.97 -32.21
C ALA A 191 49.95 -18.93 -33.17
N VAL A 192 49.78 -17.63 -32.93
CA VAL A 192 50.46 -16.56 -33.66
C VAL A 192 51.96 -16.57 -33.36
N GLU A 193 52.34 -16.73 -32.08
CA GLU A 193 53.73 -16.83 -31.67
C GLU A 193 54.45 -18.04 -32.30
N ALA A 194 53.71 -19.16 -32.47
CA ALA A 194 54.20 -20.34 -33.18
C ALA A 194 54.15 -20.22 -34.71
N GLY A 195 53.68 -19.11 -35.28
CA GLY A 195 53.61 -18.89 -36.72
C GLY A 195 52.46 -19.60 -37.45
N VAL A 196 51.50 -20.22 -36.70
CA VAL A 196 50.40 -21.01 -37.28
C VAL A 196 49.05 -20.25 -37.35
N ALA A 197 49.00 -18.99 -36.88
CA ALA A 197 47.81 -18.14 -36.94
C ALA A 197 48.18 -16.69 -37.31
N PHE A 198 47.19 -15.92 -37.78
CA PHE A 198 47.40 -14.53 -38.18
C PHE A 198 47.26 -13.57 -36.98
N LYS A 199 48.09 -12.56 -36.89
CA LYS A 199 48.04 -11.54 -35.83
C LYS A 199 46.67 -10.85 -35.74
N GLY A 200 45.99 -10.67 -36.88
CA GLY A 200 44.62 -10.11 -36.91
C GLY A 200 43.60 -10.95 -36.16
N ASP A 201 43.75 -12.27 -36.13
CA ASP A 201 42.85 -13.17 -35.40
C ASP A 201 43.07 -13.09 -33.89
N ALA A 202 44.35 -12.95 -33.45
CA ALA A 202 44.62 -12.70 -32.03
C ALA A 202 44.01 -11.36 -31.55
N LEU A 203 44.11 -10.30 -32.36
CA LEU A 203 43.51 -9.01 -32.05
C LEU A 203 41.96 -9.11 -31.94
N ARG A 204 41.32 -9.85 -32.86
CA ARG A 204 39.86 -10.08 -32.80
C ARG A 204 39.46 -10.84 -31.54
N ALA A 205 40.19 -11.90 -31.18
CA ALA A 205 39.91 -12.67 -29.96
C ALA A 205 40.11 -11.80 -28.70
N THR A 206 41.14 -10.97 -28.65
CA THR A 206 41.36 -10.03 -27.55
C THR A 206 40.22 -9.03 -27.42
N VAL A 207 39.80 -8.39 -28.54
CA VAL A 207 38.64 -7.46 -28.53
C VAL A 207 37.37 -8.15 -28.05
N GLN A 208 37.14 -9.42 -28.38
CA GLN A 208 36.01 -10.17 -27.90
C GLN A 208 36.09 -10.42 -26.37
N ALA A 209 37.25 -10.78 -25.85
CA ALA A 209 37.44 -10.95 -24.40
C ALA A 209 37.19 -9.64 -23.64
N GLU A 210 37.68 -8.51 -24.13
CA GLU A 210 37.38 -7.19 -23.52
C GLU A 210 35.90 -6.81 -23.57
N ARG A 211 35.20 -7.10 -24.68
CA ARG A 211 33.76 -6.90 -24.77
C ARG A 211 32.99 -7.75 -23.74
N ASN A 212 33.36 -8.99 -23.57
CA ASN A 212 32.76 -9.87 -22.56
C ASN A 212 33.04 -9.35 -21.14
N GLN A 213 34.22 -8.77 -20.88
CA GLN A 213 34.54 -8.15 -19.59
C GLN A 213 33.63 -6.94 -19.31
N ILE A 214 33.35 -6.10 -20.31
CA ILE A 214 32.39 -5.00 -20.19
C ILE A 214 30.98 -5.55 -19.89
N ALA A 215 30.53 -6.59 -20.62
CA ALA A 215 29.24 -7.22 -20.42
C ALA A 215 29.11 -7.83 -19.02
N LEU A 216 30.20 -8.41 -18.46
CA LEU A 216 30.20 -8.89 -17.08
C LEU A 216 29.98 -7.75 -16.07
N ARG A 217 30.68 -6.61 -16.25
CA ARG A 217 30.49 -5.45 -15.36
C ARG A 217 29.05 -4.93 -15.40
N GLN A 218 28.46 -4.87 -16.59
CA GLN A 218 27.05 -4.48 -16.75
C GLN A 218 26.09 -5.48 -16.09
N ALA A 219 26.36 -6.78 -16.19
CA ALA A 219 25.56 -7.80 -15.53
C ALA A 219 25.65 -7.72 -13.98
N GLU A 220 26.86 -7.48 -13.44
CA GLU A 220 27.08 -7.26 -12.01
C GLU A 220 26.32 -6.02 -11.50
N GLU A 221 26.33 -4.91 -12.26
CA GLU A 221 25.56 -3.71 -11.96
C GLU A 221 24.05 -3.99 -11.95
N GLN A 222 23.54 -4.69 -12.98
CA GLN A 222 22.13 -5.06 -13.07
C GLN A 222 21.70 -5.96 -11.92
N GLN A 223 22.55 -6.90 -11.49
CA GLN A 223 22.30 -7.75 -10.33
C GLN A 223 22.21 -6.93 -9.04
N ALA A 224 23.13 -6.00 -8.81
CA ALA A 224 23.09 -5.11 -7.65
C ALA A 224 21.83 -4.22 -7.65
N ALA A 225 21.47 -3.69 -8.82
CA ALA A 225 20.25 -2.88 -8.98
C ALA A 225 18.97 -3.70 -8.74
N ALA A 226 18.92 -4.96 -9.21
CA ALA A 226 17.77 -5.85 -8.95
C ALA A 226 17.67 -6.19 -7.46
N ALA A 227 18.79 -6.46 -6.79
CA ALA A 227 18.84 -6.70 -5.35
C ALA A 227 18.34 -5.48 -4.55
N ALA A 228 18.78 -4.27 -4.89
CA ALA A 228 18.34 -3.05 -4.24
C ALA A 228 16.84 -2.77 -4.44
N ARG A 229 16.31 -3.02 -5.65
CA ARG A 229 14.86 -2.88 -5.92
C ARG A 229 14.03 -3.87 -5.10
N LEU A 230 14.47 -5.13 -5.00
CA LEU A 230 13.79 -6.12 -4.16
C LEU A 230 13.85 -5.73 -2.68
N ALA A 231 15.01 -5.28 -2.18
CA ALA A 231 15.16 -4.80 -0.82
C ALA A 231 14.21 -3.63 -0.52
N GLN A 232 14.04 -2.68 -1.45
CA GLN A 232 13.06 -1.59 -1.34
C GLN A 232 11.62 -2.11 -1.22
N VAL A 233 11.22 -3.06 -2.07
CA VAL A 233 9.86 -3.64 -2.02
C VAL A 233 9.60 -4.36 -0.70
N LEU A 234 10.61 -5.02 -0.16
CA LEU A 234 10.54 -5.75 1.11
C LEU A 234 10.80 -4.88 2.34
N HIS A 235 11.12 -3.60 2.16
CA HIS A 235 11.52 -2.69 3.24
C HIS A 235 12.73 -3.22 4.04
N LEU A 236 13.73 -3.72 3.33
CA LEU A 236 15.00 -4.21 3.87
C LEU A 236 16.12 -3.21 3.59
N ASP A 237 17.24 -3.37 4.29
CA ASP A 237 18.42 -2.54 4.05
C ASP A 237 19.01 -2.81 2.67
N ALA A 238 18.89 -1.83 1.76
CA ALA A 238 19.40 -1.92 0.39
C ALA A 238 20.94 -1.85 0.30
N THR A 239 21.64 -1.54 1.39
CA THR A 239 23.12 -1.51 1.43
C THR A 239 23.73 -2.90 1.60
N LEU A 240 22.91 -3.88 2.02
CA LEU A 240 23.35 -5.26 2.16
C LEU A 240 23.33 -5.99 0.79
N ALA A 241 24.25 -6.93 0.63
CA ALA A 241 24.26 -7.80 -0.54
C ALA A 241 23.18 -8.89 -0.41
N TRP A 242 22.13 -8.79 -1.21
CA TRP A 242 21.06 -9.77 -1.26
C TRP A 242 21.25 -10.74 -2.42
N SER A 243 20.99 -12.02 -2.19
CA SER A 243 21.11 -13.08 -3.17
C SER A 243 19.92 -14.02 -3.08
N GLY A 244 19.42 -14.51 -4.21
CA GLY A 244 18.42 -15.56 -4.24
C GLY A 244 19.04 -16.93 -3.98
N ARG A 245 18.27 -17.80 -3.30
CA ARG A 245 18.74 -19.18 -2.98
C ARG A 245 18.79 -20.06 -4.20
N ASP A 246 17.85 -19.89 -5.14
CA ASP A 246 17.72 -20.79 -6.28
C ASP A 246 18.88 -20.56 -7.24
N ALA A 247 19.71 -21.59 -7.38
CA ALA A 247 20.88 -21.55 -8.27
C ALA A 247 20.47 -21.60 -9.75
N GLU A 248 19.33 -22.22 -10.05
CA GLU A 248 18.78 -22.37 -11.40
C GLU A 248 17.39 -21.75 -11.48
N LEU A 249 17.19 -20.95 -12.54
CA LEU A 249 15.88 -20.40 -12.86
C LEU A 249 15.09 -21.42 -13.69
N VAL A 250 14.08 -22.06 -13.08
CA VAL A 250 13.22 -23.07 -13.73
C VAL A 250 11.81 -22.50 -13.96
N PRO A 251 11.12 -22.92 -15.04
CA PRO A 251 9.72 -22.57 -15.24
C PRO A 251 8.82 -23.14 -14.15
N LEU A 252 7.97 -22.29 -13.56
CA LEU A 252 6.98 -22.68 -12.56
C LEU A 252 5.62 -22.92 -13.22
N GLU A 253 4.94 -23.97 -12.87
CA GLU A 253 3.56 -24.24 -13.30
C GLU A 253 2.59 -24.08 -12.13
N LEU A 254 2.18 -22.84 -11.85
CA LEU A 254 1.19 -22.52 -10.83
C LEU A 254 -0.24 -22.53 -11.38
N VAL A 255 -0.38 -22.10 -12.63
CA VAL A 255 -1.63 -22.10 -13.39
C VAL A 255 -1.42 -22.83 -14.71
N GLY A 256 -2.24 -23.81 -15.01
CA GLY A 256 -2.13 -24.58 -16.26
C GLY A 256 -2.37 -23.68 -17.48
N THR A 257 -1.58 -23.86 -18.53
CA THR A 257 -1.71 -23.11 -19.79
C THR A 257 -3.06 -23.35 -20.49
N ASN A 258 -3.70 -24.51 -20.21
CA ASN A 258 -5.00 -24.90 -20.75
C ASN A 258 -6.19 -24.43 -19.92
N ALA A 259 -5.98 -23.66 -18.83
CA ALA A 259 -7.04 -23.16 -17.97
C ALA A 259 -8.10 -22.38 -18.80
N ALA A 260 -9.38 -22.67 -18.56
CA ALA A 260 -10.47 -22.03 -19.31
C ALA A 260 -10.62 -20.56 -18.89
N LEU A 261 -10.62 -19.64 -19.85
CA LEU A 261 -10.76 -18.21 -19.57
C LEU A 261 -12.03 -17.89 -18.77
N ALA A 262 -13.15 -18.53 -19.12
CA ALA A 262 -14.43 -18.30 -18.46
C ALA A 262 -14.39 -18.69 -16.95
N GLU A 263 -13.67 -19.76 -16.61
CA GLU A 263 -13.46 -20.19 -15.22
C GLU A 263 -12.63 -19.16 -14.43
N LEU A 264 -11.51 -18.72 -15.00
CA LEU A 264 -10.64 -17.71 -14.37
C LEU A 264 -11.36 -16.37 -14.17
N VAL A 265 -12.17 -15.96 -15.14
CA VAL A 265 -13.04 -14.75 -15.01
C VAL A 265 -14.07 -14.97 -13.90
N GLY A 266 -14.69 -16.15 -13.82
CA GLY A 266 -15.61 -16.52 -12.75
C GLY A 266 -14.95 -16.44 -11.36
N GLN A 267 -13.75 -17.00 -11.22
CA GLN A 267 -12.95 -16.91 -9.98
C GLN A 267 -12.61 -15.46 -9.63
N ALA A 268 -12.14 -14.68 -10.58
CA ALA A 268 -11.81 -13.26 -10.38
C ALA A 268 -13.02 -12.47 -9.88
N ARG A 269 -14.19 -12.66 -10.48
CA ARG A 269 -15.44 -12.01 -10.04
C ARG A 269 -15.82 -12.34 -8.60
N ALA A 270 -15.54 -13.56 -8.15
CA ALA A 270 -15.86 -14.02 -6.80
C ALA A 270 -14.80 -13.59 -5.76
N GLN A 271 -13.52 -13.59 -6.12
CA GLN A 271 -12.41 -13.53 -5.16
C GLN A 271 -11.69 -12.19 -5.11
N ARG A 272 -11.75 -11.37 -6.17
CA ARG A 272 -11.01 -10.09 -6.25
C ARG A 272 -11.44 -9.11 -5.15
N PRO A 273 -10.53 -8.68 -4.27
CA PRO A 273 -10.85 -7.76 -3.19
C PRO A 273 -11.29 -6.37 -3.69
N GLU A 274 -10.83 -5.90 -4.85
CA GLU A 274 -11.23 -4.61 -5.42
C GLU A 274 -12.72 -4.59 -5.80
N LEU A 275 -13.27 -5.69 -6.27
CA LEU A 275 -14.70 -5.78 -6.57
C LEU A 275 -15.53 -5.72 -5.29
N GLN A 276 -15.07 -6.39 -4.23
CA GLN A 276 -15.71 -6.36 -2.93
C GLN A 276 -15.59 -4.97 -2.28
N GLN A 277 -14.46 -4.29 -2.45
CA GLN A 277 -14.23 -2.92 -2.02
C GLN A 277 -15.22 -1.97 -2.70
N ASN A 278 -15.33 -2.01 -4.03
CA ASN A 278 -16.25 -1.16 -4.79
C ASN A 278 -17.71 -1.46 -4.43
N ALA A 279 -18.08 -2.72 -4.22
CA ALA A 279 -19.41 -3.08 -3.75
C ALA A 279 -19.72 -2.47 -2.36
N ALA A 280 -18.75 -2.40 -1.46
CA ALA A 280 -18.88 -1.74 -0.15
C ALA A 280 -19.02 -0.21 -0.30
N LEU A 281 -18.27 0.41 -1.21
CA LEU A 281 -18.39 1.84 -1.53
C LEU A 281 -19.77 2.18 -2.10
N VAL A 282 -20.32 1.34 -2.98
CA VAL A 282 -21.71 1.51 -3.47
C VAL A 282 -22.72 1.44 -2.32
N ARG A 283 -22.54 0.50 -1.35
CA ARG A 283 -23.41 0.43 -0.17
C ARG A 283 -23.27 1.64 0.73
N ALA A 284 -22.05 2.18 0.89
CA ALA A 284 -21.81 3.42 1.64
C ALA A 284 -22.51 4.61 0.97
N ALA A 285 -22.37 4.77 -0.35
CA ALA A 285 -23.03 5.82 -1.11
C ALA A 285 -24.57 5.70 -1.06
N ARG A 286 -25.10 4.47 -1.11
CA ARG A 286 -26.55 4.22 -0.91
C ARG A 286 -27.00 4.68 0.48
N SER A 287 -26.26 4.34 1.52
CA SER A 287 -26.58 4.78 2.88
C SER A 287 -26.54 6.30 3.01
N GLY A 288 -25.59 6.97 2.38
CA GLY A 288 -25.55 8.43 2.34
C GLY A 288 -26.74 9.07 1.60
N ARG A 289 -27.13 8.48 0.47
CA ARG A 289 -28.34 8.89 -0.28
C ARG A 289 -29.61 8.67 0.55
N ASP A 290 -29.75 7.51 1.19
CA ASP A 290 -30.89 7.20 2.05
C ASP A 290 -30.94 8.16 3.24
N GLY A 291 -29.78 8.56 3.80
CA GLY A 291 -29.67 9.59 4.82
C GLY A 291 -30.15 10.99 4.35
N ALA A 292 -29.83 11.34 3.10
CA ALA A 292 -30.32 12.59 2.53
C ALA A 292 -31.83 12.58 2.30
N THR A 293 -32.42 11.43 1.99
CA THR A 293 -33.86 11.29 1.68
C THR A 293 -34.69 11.04 2.90
N TYR A 294 -34.31 10.11 3.76
CA TYR A 294 -35.12 9.62 4.89
C TYR A 294 -34.66 10.17 6.25
N GLY A 295 -33.39 10.63 6.34
CA GLY A 295 -32.86 11.19 7.58
C GLY A 295 -33.71 12.33 8.15
N PRO A 296 -34.11 13.33 7.33
CA PRO A 296 -34.89 14.46 7.79
C PRO A 296 -36.31 14.11 8.23
N LEU A 297 -36.85 12.91 7.94
CA LEU A 297 -38.15 12.45 8.43
C LEU A 297 -38.14 12.16 9.94
N VAL A 298 -36.96 11.85 10.48
CA VAL A 298 -36.76 11.62 11.91
C VAL A 298 -36.39 12.95 12.57
N PRO A 299 -37.06 13.36 13.67
CA PRO A 299 -36.74 14.64 14.30
C PRO A 299 -35.35 14.65 14.92
N ALA A 300 -34.76 15.82 14.99
CA ALA A 300 -33.59 16.06 15.82
C ALA A 300 -34.00 16.11 17.29
N LEU A 301 -33.24 15.43 18.13
CA LEU A 301 -33.37 15.46 19.58
C LEU A 301 -32.41 16.50 20.14
N GLY A 302 -32.96 17.48 20.89
CA GLY A 302 -32.20 18.38 21.74
C GLY A 302 -32.52 18.11 23.20
N ALA A 303 -31.52 17.80 24.00
CA ALA A 303 -31.62 17.65 25.43
C ALA A 303 -30.49 18.36 26.13
N GLN A 304 -30.77 19.10 27.17
CA GLN A 304 -29.72 19.77 27.97
C GLN A 304 -30.14 19.78 29.43
N VAL A 305 -29.22 19.53 30.28
CA VAL A 305 -29.35 19.74 31.73
C VAL A 305 -28.17 20.64 32.13
N PHE A 306 -28.49 21.78 32.69
CA PHE A 306 -27.50 22.66 33.33
C PHE A 306 -27.61 22.50 34.82
N TRP A 307 -26.49 22.44 35.51
CA TRP A 307 -26.42 22.37 36.95
C TRP A 307 -25.23 23.25 37.41
N GLY A 308 -25.57 24.22 38.27
CA GLY A 308 -24.55 25.18 38.70
C GLY A 308 -25.11 26.30 39.54
N GLY A 309 -24.49 27.42 39.48
CA GLY A 309 -24.94 28.63 40.14
C GLY A 309 -25.09 29.81 39.19
N LEU A 310 -26.05 30.62 39.45
CA LEU A 310 -26.36 31.89 38.78
C LEU A 310 -26.24 33.05 39.76
N GLY A 311 -25.55 34.07 39.38
CA GLY A 311 -25.50 35.33 40.11
C GLY A 311 -25.59 36.53 39.20
N GLY A 312 -25.87 37.71 39.72
CA GLY A 312 -25.93 38.93 38.92
C GLY A 312 -26.63 40.07 39.63
N GLY A 313 -27.04 41.06 38.87
CA GLY A 313 -27.71 42.26 39.33
C GLY A 313 -26.87 43.52 39.06
N LYS A 314 -27.50 44.70 39.05
CA LYS A 314 -26.85 46.03 39.19
C LYS A 314 -27.85 47.09 39.62
N ASN A 315 -28.83 47.51 38.87
CA ASN A 315 -29.79 48.49 39.30
C ASN A 315 -30.96 47.88 40.12
N GLY A 316 -30.99 46.54 40.22
CA GLY A 316 -31.87 45.78 41.09
C GLY A 316 -31.06 45.10 42.20
N SER A 317 -31.68 44.83 43.28
CA SER A 317 -31.10 44.46 44.57
C SER A 317 -30.50 43.07 44.70
N ALA A 318 -30.59 42.20 43.69
CA ALA A 318 -30.09 40.84 43.78
C ALA A 318 -28.57 40.75 43.44
N ARG A 319 -27.72 40.50 44.42
CA ARG A 319 -26.27 40.33 44.29
C ARG A 319 -25.79 38.92 44.68
N GLY A 320 -26.71 38.01 44.88
CA GLY A 320 -26.38 36.62 45.32
C GLY A 320 -25.95 35.73 44.16
N PHE A 321 -25.02 34.82 44.46
CA PHE A 321 -24.80 33.65 43.64
C PHE A 321 -25.53 32.49 44.28
N ALA A 322 -26.49 31.92 43.57
CA ALA A 322 -27.36 30.85 44.09
C ALA A 322 -27.36 29.66 43.12
N GLU A 323 -27.65 28.50 43.65
CA GLU A 323 -27.81 27.27 42.86
C GLU A 323 -28.98 27.41 41.87
N THR A 324 -28.76 26.93 40.65
CA THR A 324 -29.77 26.89 39.61
C THR A 324 -29.62 25.63 38.79
N GLU A 325 -30.74 25.09 38.38
CA GLU A 325 -30.84 23.90 37.54
C GLU A 325 -31.80 24.22 36.38
N ASP A 326 -31.36 23.96 35.17
CA ASP A 326 -32.18 24.14 33.97
C ASP A 326 -32.26 22.85 33.19
N TYR A 327 -33.47 22.45 32.81
CA TYR A 327 -33.73 21.27 32.02
C TYR A 327 -34.40 21.67 30.72
N PHE A 328 -33.81 21.18 29.60
CA PHE A 328 -34.38 21.36 28.28
C PHE A 328 -34.49 20.01 27.57
N LEU A 329 -35.66 19.74 27.00
CA LEU A 329 -35.92 18.61 26.13
C LEU A 329 -36.78 19.06 24.95
N GLY A 330 -36.34 18.82 23.73
CA GLY A 330 -37.07 19.23 22.54
C GLY A 330 -36.85 18.29 21.35
N LEU A 331 -37.93 18.17 20.57
CA LEU A 331 -37.86 17.49 19.26
C LEU A 331 -38.15 18.54 18.18
N THR A 332 -37.24 18.60 17.17
CA THR A 332 -37.35 19.59 16.10
C THR A 332 -37.25 18.96 14.73
N TRP A 333 -38.05 19.41 13.78
CA TRP A 333 -37.93 19.09 12.37
C TRP A 333 -37.47 20.34 11.61
N ARG A 334 -36.49 20.17 10.75
CA ARG A 334 -36.08 21.20 9.85
C ARG A 334 -36.78 21.01 8.50
N ILE A 335 -37.55 22.01 8.05
CA ILE A 335 -38.22 22.02 6.76
C ILE A 335 -37.50 23.06 5.88
N GLY A 336 -37.09 22.68 4.65
CA GLY A 336 -36.35 23.54 3.75
C GLY A 336 -34.86 23.15 3.62
N PRO A 337 -33.98 24.11 3.32
CA PRO A 337 -32.55 23.82 3.08
C PRO A 337 -31.89 23.06 4.26
N GLY A 338 -31.23 21.94 3.93
CA GLY A 338 -30.62 21.05 4.90
C GLY A 338 -31.58 20.13 5.66
N GLY A 339 -32.90 20.17 5.38
CA GLY A 339 -33.91 19.36 6.02
C GLY A 339 -34.86 18.65 5.06
N LEU A 340 -36.14 18.54 5.47
CA LEU A 340 -37.21 18.01 4.63
C LEU A 340 -37.36 18.86 3.36
N LEU A 341 -37.56 18.20 2.20
CA LEU A 341 -37.78 18.83 0.89
C LEU A 341 -36.51 19.46 0.26
N ASP A 342 -35.34 19.19 0.78
CA ASP A 342 -34.09 19.60 0.16
C ASP A 342 -33.77 18.72 -1.07
N ARG A 343 -34.34 19.12 -2.21
CA ARG A 343 -34.16 18.40 -3.50
C ARG A 343 -32.70 18.39 -3.95
N SER A 344 -31.91 19.43 -3.66
CA SER A 344 -30.53 19.54 -4.05
C SER A 344 -29.65 18.51 -3.33
N ARG A 345 -29.90 18.28 -2.04
CA ARG A 345 -29.24 17.27 -1.21
C ARG A 345 -29.56 15.84 -1.71
N ILE A 346 -30.81 15.59 -2.05
CA ILE A 346 -31.25 14.29 -2.60
C ILE A 346 -30.58 14.05 -3.97
N ALA A 347 -30.65 15.01 -4.88
CA ALA A 347 -30.04 14.91 -6.21
C ALA A 347 -28.52 14.69 -6.13
N ALA A 348 -27.82 15.37 -5.21
CA ALA A 348 -26.42 15.15 -4.95
C ALA A 348 -26.15 13.72 -4.43
N GLY A 349 -27.02 13.19 -3.57
CA GLY A 349 -26.96 11.81 -3.08
C GLY A 349 -27.15 10.79 -4.19
N ASP A 350 -28.13 11.00 -5.06
CA ASP A 350 -28.39 10.15 -6.23
C ASP A 350 -27.21 10.16 -7.20
N ALA A 351 -26.64 11.34 -7.50
CA ALA A 351 -25.46 11.47 -8.36
C ALA A 351 -24.24 10.72 -7.79
N ARG A 352 -23.98 10.84 -6.48
CA ARG A 352 -22.89 10.10 -5.81
C ARG A 352 -23.11 8.59 -5.88
N LEU A 353 -24.32 8.11 -5.65
CA LEU A 353 -24.67 6.69 -5.78
C LEU A 353 -24.45 6.19 -7.20
N GLN A 354 -24.91 6.96 -8.19
CA GLN A 354 -24.70 6.59 -9.60
C GLN A 354 -23.23 6.60 -9.98
N GLY A 355 -22.45 7.58 -9.53
CA GLY A 355 -20.99 7.62 -9.72
C GLY A 355 -20.30 6.40 -9.12
N ALA A 356 -20.69 6.00 -7.91
CA ALA A 356 -20.15 4.81 -7.26
C ALA A 356 -20.50 3.51 -8.03
N ARG A 357 -21.69 3.41 -8.61
CA ARG A 357 -22.09 2.26 -9.44
C ARG A 357 -21.25 2.17 -10.72
N LEU A 358 -21.12 3.29 -11.45
CA LEU A 358 -20.30 3.34 -12.66
C LEU A 358 -18.82 3.01 -12.37
N THR A 359 -18.31 3.46 -11.22
CA THR A 359 -16.95 3.09 -10.77
C THR A 359 -16.83 1.58 -10.50
N ALA A 360 -17.85 0.96 -9.91
CA ALA A 360 -17.86 -0.48 -9.68
C ALA A 360 -17.97 -1.27 -11.02
N GLU A 361 -18.76 -0.81 -11.99
CA GLU A 361 -18.82 -1.40 -13.33
C GLU A 361 -17.46 -1.29 -14.04
N LYS A 362 -16.84 -0.11 -14.03
CA LYS A 362 -15.49 0.10 -14.56
C LYS A 362 -14.46 -0.85 -13.93
N ALA A 363 -14.51 -1.03 -12.62
CA ALA A 363 -13.62 -1.95 -11.91
C ALA A 363 -13.86 -3.40 -12.34
N HIS A 364 -15.10 -3.76 -12.62
CA HIS A 364 -15.47 -5.08 -13.13
C HIS A 364 -14.87 -5.34 -14.53
N ASP A 365 -15.01 -4.38 -15.45
CA ASP A 365 -14.45 -4.49 -16.80
C ASP A 365 -12.93 -4.54 -16.76
N GLU A 366 -12.30 -3.75 -15.89
CA GLU A 366 -10.86 -3.75 -15.68
C GLU A 366 -10.35 -5.11 -15.19
N VAL A 367 -11.06 -5.74 -14.25
CA VAL A 367 -10.71 -7.09 -13.77
C VAL A 367 -10.79 -8.10 -14.90
N VAL A 368 -11.84 -8.08 -15.72
CA VAL A 368 -11.99 -8.98 -16.87
C VAL A 368 -10.84 -8.78 -17.86
N ARG A 369 -10.53 -7.52 -18.19
CA ARG A 369 -9.41 -7.16 -19.07
C ARG A 369 -8.08 -7.71 -18.54
N GLN A 370 -7.78 -7.52 -17.25
CA GLN A 370 -6.56 -8.01 -16.62
C GLN A 370 -6.43 -9.53 -16.67
N VAL A 371 -7.52 -10.27 -16.45
CA VAL A 371 -7.51 -11.74 -16.57
C VAL A 371 -7.19 -12.16 -18.00
N VAL A 372 -7.83 -11.54 -19.01
CA VAL A 372 -7.58 -11.84 -20.43
C VAL A 372 -6.13 -11.55 -20.81
N GLU A 373 -5.62 -10.39 -20.45
CA GLU A 373 -4.26 -9.96 -20.79
C GLU A 373 -3.21 -10.86 -20.14
N THR A 374 -3.35 -11.13 -18.82
CA THR A 374 -2.37 -11.93 -18.08
C THR A 374 -2.37 -13.40 -18.55
N LEU A 375 -3.53 -13.97 -18.84
CA LEU A 375 -3.62 -15.34 -19.36
C LEU A 375 -2.98 -15.44 -20.75
N ASN A 376 -3.28 -14.52 -21.65
CA ASN A 376 -2.70 -14.53 -23.00
C ASN A 376 -1.18 -14.30 -22.95
N ARG A 377 -0.70 -13.40 -22.10
CA ARG A 377 0.73 -13.19 -21.90
C ARG A 377 1.40 -14.46 -21.38
N MET A 378 0.80 -15.12 -20.37
CA MET A 378 1.33 -16.36 -19.83
C MET A 378 1.43 -17.46 -20.88
N ARG A 379 0.39 -17.66 -21.72
CA ARG A 379 0.39 -18.65 -22.80
C ARG A 379 1.48 -18.35 -23.83
N SER A 380 1.56 -17.11 -24.29
CA SER A 380 2.60 -16.68 -25.23
C SER A 380 4.00 -16.91 -24.68
N LEU A 381 4.21 -16.63 -23.39
CA LEU A 381 5.52 -16.87 -22.75
C LEU A 381 5.82 -18.36 -22.58
N ALA A 382 4.82 -19.22 -22.36
CA ALA A 382 4.99 -20.67 -22.35
C ALA A 382 5.51 -21.20 -23.70
N ASP A 383 4.93 -20.71 -24.82
CA ASP A 383 5.39 -21.04 -26.16
C ASP A 383 6.80 -20.50 -26.43
N GLN A 384 7.11 -19.30 -25.95
CA GLN A 384 8.42 -18.69 -26.06
C GLN A 384 9.49 -19.48 -25.28
N VAL A 385 9.18 -19.98 -24.06
CA VAL A 385 10.10 -20.85 -23.31
C VAL A 385 10.47 -22.09 -24.11
N GLY A 386 9.47 -22.74 -24.74
CA GLY A 386 9.70 -23.89 -25.62
C GLY A 386 10.61 -23.55 -26.82
N THR A 387 10.40 -22.39 -27.44
CA THR A 387 11.22 -21.93 -28.56
C THR A 387 12.63 -21.54 -28.13
N ALA A 388 12.79 -20.82 -27.03
CA ALA A 388 14.10 -20.42 -26.49
C ALA A 388 14.93 -21.64 -26.06
N LYS A 389 14.27 -22.68 -25.51
CA LYS A 389 14.92 -23.95 -25.17
C LYS A 389 15.50 -24.65 -26.42
N ARG A 390 14.73 -24.68 -27.54
CA ARG A 390 15.21 -25.26 -28.80
C ARG A 390 16.35 -24.44 -29.40
N ALA A 391 16.25 -23.08 -29.36
CA ALA A 391 17.30 -22.20 -29.82
C ALA A 391 18.61 -22.39 -29.03
N LEU A 392 18.49 -22.55 -27.69
CA LEU A 392 19.65 -22.82 -26.84
C LEU A 392 20.34 -24.16 -27.24
N ALA A 393 19.57 -25.23 -27.40
CA ALA A 393 20.13 -26.52 -27.81
C ALA A 393 20.83 -26.45 -29.18
N THR A 394 20.22 -25.72 -30.15
CA THR A 394 20.83 -25.51 -31.46
C THR A 394 22.11 -24.69 -31.40
N ALA A 395 22.16 -23.66 -30.55
CA ALA A 395 23.37 -22.85 -30.36
C ALA A 395 24.52 -23.65 -29.68
N GLU A 396 24.17 -24.53 -28.73
CA GLU A 396 25.13 -25.45 -28.11
C GLU A 396 25.75 -26.41 -29.14
N GLU A 397 24.90 -26.97 -30.02
CA GLU A 397 25.40 -27.85 -31.12
C GLU A 397 26.21 -27.06 -32.14
N SER A 398 25.79 -25.87 -32.53
CA SER A 398 26.55 -24.99 -33.42
C SER A 398 27.96 -24.69 -32.88
N LEU A 399 28.08 -24.35 -31.61
CA LEU A 399 29.38 -24.11 -31.00
C LEU A 399 30.24 -25.38 -30.97
N LYS A 400 29.64 -26.53 -30.67
CA LYS A 400 30.34 -27.80 -30.69
C LYS A 400 30.93 -28.09 -32.06
N LEU A 401 30.14 -27.98 -33.14
CA LEU A 401 30.59 -28.17 -34.53
C LEU A 401 31.65 -27.16 -34.95
N ALA A 402 31.53 -25.88 -34.54
CA ALA A 402 32.55 -24.85 -34.83
C ALA A 402 33.88 -25.21 -34.15
N ARG A 403 33.88 -25.74 -32.95
CA ARG A 403 35.08 -26.21 -32.25
C ARG A 403 35.71 -27.43 -32.90
N GLU A 404 34.93 -28.44 -33.29
CA GLU A 404 35.40 -29.61 -34.02
C GLU A 404 36.07 -29.24 -35.36
N ARG A 405 35.43 -28.37 -36.16
CA ARG A 405 36.02 -27.86 -37.44
C ARG A 405 37.35 -27.17 -37.22
N LYS A 406 37.50 -26.43 -36.11
CA LYS A 406 38.76 -25.80 -35.76
C LYS A 406 39.85 -26.83 -35.44
N GLU A 407 39.53 -27.90 -34.71
CA GLU A 407 40.47 -28.98 -34.38
C GLU A 407 41.00 -29.68 -35.64
N PHE A 408 40.15 -29.82 -36.69
CA PHE A 408 40.57 -30.35 -37.99
C PHE A 408 41.22 -29.30 -38.90
N ALA A 409 41.58 -28.11 -38.39
CA ALA A 409 42.22 -27.03 -39.12
C ALA A 409 41.42 -26.49 -40.34
N VAL A 410 40.11 -26.73 -40.40
CA VAL A 410 39.18 -26.25 -41.46
C VAL A 410 38.37 -25.02 -41.00
N GLY A 411 38.18 -24.80 -39.65
CA GLY A 411 37.44 -23.70 -39.08
C GLY A 411 38.24 -22.39 -38.95
N ILE A 412 37.57 -21.25 -39.15
CA ILE A 412 38.15 -19.92 -38.95
C ILE A 412 37.86 -19.39 -37.54
N VAL A 413 38.73 -18.54 -37.00
CA VAL A 413 38.63 -17.93 -35.68
C VAL A 413 37.28 -17.17 -35.50
N LEU A 414 36.85 -16.49 -36.57
CA LEU A 414 35.59 -15.70 -36.55
C LEU A 414 34.34 -16.59 -36.34
N GLU A 415 34.29 -17.78 -36.94
CA GLU A 415 33.21 -18.73 -36.81
C GLU A 415 33.01 -19.16 -35.34
N ASN A 416 34.12 -19.47 -34.65
CA ASN A 416 34.07 -19.84 -33.25
C ASN A 416 33.61 -18.66 -32.35
N ILE A 417 34.09 -17.43 -32.60
CA ILE A 417 33.67 -16.23 -31.88
C ILE A 417 32.15 -16.00 -32.07
N GLN A 418 31.65 -16.14 -33.31
CA GLN A 418 30.22 -15.96 -33.59
C GLN A 418 29.37 -17.03 -32.91
N ALA A 419 29.77 -18.30 -32.95
CA ALA A 419 29.05 -19.37 -32.28
C ALA A 419 29.00 -19.21 -30.74
N GLU A 420 30.08 -18.71 -30.13
CA GLU A 420 30.12 -18.36 -28.71
C GLU A 420 29.21 -17.18 -28.36
N GLN A 421 29.15 -16.16 -29.21
CA GLN A 421 28.23 -15.04 -29.04
C GLN A 421 26.77 -15.47 -29.15
N GLU A 422 26.45 -16.33 -30.13
CA GLU A 422 25.08 -16.89 -30.32
C GLU A 422 24.66 -17.75 -29.13
N LEU A 423 25.57 -18.60 -28.62
CA LEU A 423 25.29 -19.38 -27.42
C LEU A 423 25.04 -18.49 -26.19
N THR A 424 25.88 -17.48 -25.99
CA THR A 424 25.71 -16.54 -24.86
C THR A 424 24.38 -15.81 -24.95
N ARG A 425 23.99 -15.35 -26.15
CA ARG A 425 22.68 -14.72 -26.40
C ARG A 425 21.53 -15.70 -26.16
N ALA A 426 21.60 -16.91 -26.69
CA ALA A 426 20.57 -17.92 -26.52
C ALA A 426 20.36 -18.29 -25.03
N ARG A 427 21.42 -18.36 -24.23
CA ARG A 427 21.35 -18.56 -22.78
C ARG A 427 20.65 -17.40 -22.08
N GLN A 428 21.01 -16.16 -22.43
CA GLN A 428 20.38 -14.96 -21.85
C GLN A 428 18.89 -14.87 -22.22
N ASP A 429 18.53 -15.15 -23.47
CA ASP A 429 17.13 -15.13 -23.94
C ASP A 429 16.30 -16.21 -23.24
N PHE A 430 16.85 -17.41 -23.05
CA PHE A 430 16.20 -18.49 -22.34
C PHE A 430 15.93 -18.12 -20.87
N LEU A 431 16.92 -17.60 -20.14
CA LEU A 431 16.79 -17.16 -18.76
C LEU A 431 15.79 -16.00 -18.62
N ALA A 432 15.84 -15.03 -19.55
CA ALA A 432 14.92 -13.91 -19.58
C ALA A 432 13.48 -14.38 -19.77
N THR A 433 13.26 -15.32 -20.69
CA THR A 433 11.94 -15.86 -20.99
C THR A 433 11.36 -16.64 -19.81
N ILE A 434 12.17 -17.45 -19.11
CA ILE A 434 11.72 -18.17 -17.88
C ILE A 434 11.34 -17.16 -16.80
N GLY A 435 12.17 -16.13 -16.57
CA GLY A 435 11.88 -15.10 -15.58
C GLY A 435 10.56 -14.39 -15.84
N GLU A 436 10.30 -14.01 -17.09
CA GLU A 436 9.03 -13.38 -17.50
C GLU A 436 7.85 -14.36 -17.40
N PHE A 437 8.05 -15.64 -17.73
CA PHE A 437 7.02 -16.66 -17.58
C PHE A 437 6.62 -16.85 -16.11
N ASN A 438 7.58 -16.97 -15.22
CA ASN A 438 7.32 -17.11 -13.78
C ASN A 438 6.59 -15.87 -13.22
N LYS A 439 6.97 -14.67 -13.62
CA LYS A 439 6.22 -13.45 -13.26
C LYS A 439 4.78 -13.48 -13.80
N ALA A 440 4.58 -13.95 -15.02
CA ALA A 440 3.25 -14.06 -15.61
C ALA A 440 2.36 -15.06 -14.86
N GLN A 441 2.90 -16.14 -14.33
CA GLN A 441 2.18 -17.10 -13.48
C GLN A 441 1.62 -16.39 -12.22
N TYR A 442 2.44 -15.61 -11.54
CA TYR A 442 2.01 -14.81 -10.38
C TYR A 442 1.01 -13.71 -10.76
N ALA A 443 1.17 -13.10 -11.94
CA ALA A 443 0.22 -12.11 -12.45
C ALA A 443 -1.17 -12.72 -12.68
N VAL A 444 -1.26 -13.95 -13.20
CA VAL A 444 -2.56 -14.65 -13.35
C VAL A 444 -3.18 -14.95 -11.99
N LEU A 445 -2.40 -15.43 -11.01
CA LEU A 445 -2.89 -15.63 -9.64
C LEU A 445 -3.42 -14.33 -9.01
N ARG A 446 -2.73 -13.21 -9.24
CA ARG A 446 -3.20 -11.89 -8.78
C ARG A 446 -4.47 -11.47 -9.52
N ALA A 447 -4.52 -11.66 -10.83
CA ALA A 447 -5.67 -11.29 -11.65
C ALA A 447 -6.93 -12.08 -11.29
N THR A 448 -6.79 -13.32 -10.85
CA THR A 448 -7.91 -14.16 -10.36
C THR A 448 -8.25 -13.94 -8.88
N GLY A 449 -7.42 -13.19 -8.13
CA GLY A 449 -7.58 -13.02 -6.69
C GLY A 449 -7.14 -14.23 -5.85
N ALA A 450 -6.47 -15.20 -6.47
CA ALA A 450 -5.99 -16.41 -5.80
C ALA A 450 -4.62 -16.26 -5.14
N LEU A 451 -3.93 -15.16 -5.37
CA LEU A 451 -2.60 -14.89 -4.79
C LEU A 451 -2.70 -14.71 -3.27
N ARG A 452 -2.09 -15.59 -2.53
CA ARG A 452 -2.08 -15.59 -1.06
C ARG A 452 -0.67 -15.68 -0.51
N CYS A 453 -0.48 -15.12 0.67
CA CYS A 453 0.75 -15.33 1.42
C CYS A 453 0.87 -16.83 1.79
N PRO A 454 2.03 -17.47 1.55
CA PRO A 454 2.24 -18.86 1.99
C PRO A 454 2.08 -18.93 3.51
N ALA A 455 1.38 -19.98 3.96
CA ALA A 455 1.23 -20.24 5.39
C ALA A 455 2.62 -20.36 6.04
N PRO A 456 2.79 -19.95 7.31
CA PRO A 456 4.02 -20.22 8.02
C PRO A 456 4.23 -21.73 8.04
N THR A 457 5.31 -22.20 7.42
CA THR A 457 5.75 -23.57 7.58
C THR A 457 6.09 -23.74 9.05
N GLY A 458 5.20 -24.40 9.80
CA GLY A 458 5.51 -24.79 11.17
C GLY A 458 6.79 -25.64 11.17
N ASN A 459 7.77 -25.16 11.92
CA ASN A 459 8.88 -26.01 12.37
C ASN A 459 8.37 -26.97 13.42
#